data_16d2ee710dd97fcb98f2d97c6c608be7
#
_entry.id   16d2ee710dd97fcb98f2d97c6c608be7
#
_cell.length_a   1.000
_cell.length_b   1.000
_cell.length_c   1.000
_cell.angle_alpha   90.00
_cell.angle_beta   90.00
_cell.angle_gamma   90.00
#
_symmetry.space_group_name_H-M   'P 1'
#
loop_
_entity.id
_entity.type
_entity.pdbx_description
1 polymer ?
#
loop_
_entity_poly.entity_id
_entity_poly.type
_entity_poly.pdbx_seq_one_letter_code
_entity_poly.pdbx_strand_id
1 'polypeptide(L)'
;MIPKYIQNAKRIVIKIGSALLFDPVRGEARKGWMKALAADVAALHSQGSQVLLISSGSIALGRRHLGLSNKTIRLEEKQAAAATGQVELAQLWSEALADEGLRAGQILLAPEDTETRRRHINARATIQTLLDLGVVPVVNENDTVTTYEIRFGDNDRLAARVAAMV
;
A
#
# COMPACT_ATOMS: atom_id res chain seq x y z
N MET A 1 -12.17 -0.63 -21.64
CA MET A 1 -11.52 -1.85 -22.24
C MET A 1 -10.11 -1.92 -21.67
N ILE A 2 -9.78 -2.99 -20.93
CA ILE A 2 -8.45 -3.18 -20.34
C ILE A 2 -7.45 -3.49 -21.49
N PRO A 3 -6.30 -2.80 -21.56
CA PRO A 3 -5.30 -3.06 -22.60
C PRO A 3 -4.81 -4.52 -22.58
N LYS A 4 -4.56 -5.10 -23.74
CA LYS A 4 -4.15 -6.52 -23.88
C LYS A 4 -2.91 -6.90 -23.07
N TYR A 5 -1.96 -5.97 -22.91
CA TYR A 5 -0.75 -6.21 -22.11
C TYR A 5 -1.04 -6.37 -20.60
N ILE A 6 -2.11 -5.73 -20.10
CA ILE A 6 -2.55 -5.91 -18.70
C ILE A 6 -3.32 -7.25 -18.59
N GLN A 7 -4.16 -7.58 -19.57
CA GLN A 7 -4.93 -8.84 -19.56
C GLN A 7 -4.03 -10.09 -19.53
N ASN A 8 -2.85 -9.99 -20.13
CA ASN A 8 -1.88 -11.09 -20.23
C ASN A 8 -0.78 -11.01 -19.14
N ALA A 9 -0.83 -10.02 -18.28
CA ALA A 9 0.19 -9.86 -17.24
C ALA A 9 0.02 -10.92 -16.15
N LYS A 10 1.08 -11.69 -15.90
CA LYS A 10 1.11 -12.68 -14.81
C LYS A 10 1.20 -12.02 -13.44
N ARG A 11 1.78 -10.81 -13.39
CA ARG A 11 1.94 -10.03 -12.16
C ARG A 11 1.63 -8.56 -12.41
N ILE A 12 0.87 -7.96 -11.50
CA ILE A 12 0.41 -6.58 -11.62
C ILE A 12 0.69 -5.86 -10.31
N VAL A 13 1.35 -4.71 -10.40
CA VAL A 13 1.57 -3.81 -9.26
C VAL A 13 0.66 -2.61 -9.42
N ILE A 14 -0.22 -2.39 -8.46
CA ILE A 14 -1.19 -1.28 -8.46
C ILE A 14 -0.77 -0.27 -7.41
N LYS A 15 -0.41 0.94 -7.84
CA LYS A 15 -0.12 2.04 -6.91
C LYS A 15 -1.37 2.87 -6.66
N ILE A 16 -1.63 3.15 -5.39
CA ILE A 16 -2.80 3.86 -4.89
C ILE A 16 -2.36 5.10 -4.11
N GLY A 17 -2.70 6.28 -4.62
CA GLY A 17 -2.42 7.54 -3.96
C GLY A 17 -3.39 7.82 -2.81
N SER A 18 -2.95 8.59 -1.80
CA SER A 18 -3.75 8.94 -0.62
C SER A 18 -5.07 9.65 -0.97
N ALA A 19 -5.10 10.45 -2.04
CA ALA A 19 -6.30 11.15 -2.49
C ALA A 19 -7.43 10.21 -2.96
N LEU A 20 -7.10 8.99 -3.38
CA LEU A 20 -8.09 7.98 -3.75
C LEU A 20 -8.65 7.25 -2.52
N LEU A 21 -7.85 7.16 -1.46
CA LEU A 21 -8.20 6.41 -0.24
C LEU A 21 -8.87 7.27 0.82
N PHE A 22 -8.59 8.56 0.84
CA PHE A 22 -9.04 9.46 1.89
C PHE A 22 -9.81 10.64 1.30
N ASP A 23 -10.98 10.93 1.89
CA ASP A 23 -11.78 12.11 1.57
C ASP A 23 -11.42 13.22 2.57
N PRO A 24 -10.70 14.27 2.14
CA PRO A 24 -10.28 15.33 3.05
C PRO A 24 -11.44 16.21 3.55
N VAL A 25 -12.57 16.24 2.83
CA VAL A 25 -13.77 17.01 3.20
C VAL A 25 -14.54 16.30 4.30
N ARG A 26 -14.74 14.99 4.14
CA ARG A 26 -15.44 14.16 5.13
C ARG A 26 -14.52 13.68 6.25
N GLY A 27 -13.20 13.73 6.03
CA GLY A 27 -12.23 13.20 6.97
C GLY A 27 -12.25 11.67 7.08
N GLU A 28 -12.68 10.95 6.06
CA GLU A 28 -12.93 9.51 6.14
C GLU A 28 -12.25 8.74 5.01
N ALA A 29 -11.99 7.46 5.25
CA ALA A 29 -11.54 6.55 4.21
C ALA A 29 -12.67 6.27 3.21
N ARG A 30 -12.33 6.24 1.93
CA ARG A 30 -13.26 5.93 0.83
C ARG A 30 -13.50 4.42 0.73
N LYS A 31 -14.14 3.83 1.73
CA LYS A 31 -14.35 2.37 1.84
C LYS A 31 -15.03 1.78 0.59
N GLY A 32 -16.01 2.47 0.00
CA GLY A 32 -16.68 2.01 -1.20
C GLY A 32 -15.75 1.89 -2.41
N TRP A 33 -14.81 2.83 -2.56
CA TRP A 33 -13.79 2.77 -3.60
C TRP A 33 -12.81 1.62 -3.36
N MET A 34 -12.39 1.40 -2.09
CA MET A 34 -11.51 0.29 -1.74
C MET A 34 -12.15 -1.06 -2.02
N LYS A 35 -13.44 -1.24 -1.72
CA LYS A 35 -14.20 -2.46 -2.06
C LYS A 35 -14.29 -2.68 -3.57
N ALA A 36 -14.55 -1.63 -4.35
CA ALA A 36 -14.57 -1.74 -5.81
C ALA A 36 -13.21 -2.20 -6.37
N LEU A 37 -12.10 -1.63 -5.87
CA LEU A 37 -10.77 -2.08 -6.28
C LEU A 37 -10.48 -3.51 -5.80
N ALA A 38 -10.92 -3.90 -4.61
CA ALA A 38 -10.74 -5.27 -4.13
C ALA A 38 -11.47 -6.29 -5.03
N ALA A 39 -12.66 -5.96 -5.52
CA ALA A 39 -13.38 -6.78 -6.49
C ALA A 39 -12.61 -6.90 -7.83
N ASP A 40 -12.03 -5.79 -8.32
CA ASP A 40 -11.16 -5.83 -9.52
C ASP A 40 -9.92 -6.71 -9.29
N VAL A 41 -9.30 -6.61 -8.10
CA VAL A 41 -8.16 -7.47 -7.72
C VAL A 41 -8.57 -8.94 -7.69
N ALA A 42 -9.74 -9.26 -7.14
CA ALA A 42 -10.27 -10.64 -7.12
C ALA A 42 -10.52 -11.18 -8.53
N ALA A 43 -11.06 -10.33 -9.43
CA ALA A 43 -11.25 -10.71 -10.83
C ALA A 43 -9.93 -11.00 -11.55
N LEU A 44 -8.88 -10.22 -11.31
CA LEU A 44 -7.55 -10.47 -11.85
C LEU A 44 -6.93 -11.74 -11.25
N HIS A 45 -7.10 -11.94 -9.95
CA HIS A 45 -6.59 -13.12 -9.26
C HIS A 45 -7.24 -14.42 -9.76
N SER A 46 -8.57 -14.40 -10.02
CA SER A 46 -9.31 -15.53 -10.57
C SER A 46 -8.86 -15.90 -12.00
N GLN A 47 -8.27 -14.95 -12.74
CA GLN A 47 -7.67 -15.15 -14.06
C GLN A 47 -6.20 -15.64 -13.98
N GLY A 48 -5.70 -15.88 -12.79
CA GLY A 48 -4.32 -16.38 -12.57
C GLY A 48 -3.25 -15.29 -12.47
N SER A 49 -3.63 -14.01 -12.38
CA SER A 49 -2.67 -12.93 -12.15
C SER A 49 -2.34 -12.79 -10.67
N GLN A 50 -1.07 -12.60 -10.35
CA GLN A 50 -0.63 -12.18 -9.02
C GLN A 50 -0.72 -10.65 -8.91
N VAL A 51 -1.35 -10.14 -7.87
CA VAL A 51 -1.56 -8.69 -7.68
C VAL A 51 -0.90 -8.22 -6.40
N LEU A 52 -0.17 -7.09 -6.48
CA LEU A 52 0.39 -6.35 -5.34
C LEU A 52 -0.22 -4.97 -5.30
N LEU A 53 -0.54 -4.48 -4.10
CA LEU A 53 -1.00 -3.12 -3.87
C LEU A 53 0.12 -2.31 -3.21
N ILE A 54 0.41 -1.12 -3.75
CA ILE A 54 1.29 -0.13 -3.10
C ILE A 54 0.37 0.99 -2.61
N SER A 55 0.11 1.03 -1.31
CA SER A 55 -0.93 1.87 -0.73
C SER A 55 -0.33 3.00 0.10
N SER A 56 -0.70 4.23 -0.23
CA SER A 56 -0.46 5.42 0.60
C SER A 56 -1.62 5.64 1.57
N GLY A 57 -1.55 6.72 2.37
CA GLY A 57 -2.70 7.23 3.14
C GLY A 57 -2.60 7.04 4.65
N SER A 58 -1.61 6.33 5.17
CA SER A 58 -1.39 6.14 6.61
C SER A 58 -1.30 7.47 7.36
N ILE A 59 -0.48 8.43 6.89
CA ILE A 59 -0.33 9.75 7.52
C ILE A 59 -1.67 10.51 7.53
N ALA A 60 -2.44 10.48 6.44
CA ALA A 60 -3.72 11.19 6.36
C ALA A 60 -4.72 10.65 7.38
N LEU A 61 -4.83 9.32 7.49
CA LEU A 61 -5.68 8.65 8.49
C LEU A 61 -5.21 8.96 9.91
N GLY A 62 -3.92 8.82 10.19
CA GLY A 62 -3.38 9.05 11.52
C GLY A 62 -3.45 10.50 11.98
N ARG A 63 -3.27 11.48 11.07
CA ARG A 63 -3.47 12.90 11.39
C ARG A 63 -4.87 13.18 11.92
N ARG A 64 -5.87 12.53 11.35
CA ARG A 64 -7.25 12.63 11.83
C ARG A 64 -7.37 12.06 13.26
N HIS A 65 -6.86 10.87 13.51
CA HIS A 65 -6.90 10.22 14.82
C HIS A 65 -6.23 11.04 15.92
N LEU A 66 -5.15 11.72 15.56
CA LEU A 66 -4.35 12.52 16.48
C LEU A 66 -4.80 13.99 16.55
N GLY A 67 -5.88 14.38 15.87
CA GLY A 67 -6.37 15.77 15.84
C GLY A 67 -5.40 16.76 15.20
N LEU A 68 -4.56 16.30 14.25
CA LEU A 68 -3.52 17.09 13.58
C LEU A 68 -3.92 17.55 12.16
N SER A 69 -5.18 17.40 11.78
CA SER A 69 -5.63 17.57 10.38
C SER A 69 -5.35 18.96 9.80
N ASN A 70 -5.48 20.02 10.59
CA ASN A 70 -5.38 21.40 10.13
C ASN A 70 -4.08 22.09 10.56
N LYS A 71 -3.03 21.34 10.89
CA LYS A 71 -1.77 21.88 11.36
C LYS A 71 -0.62 21.54 10.41
N THR A 72 0.34 22.47 10.32
CA THR A 72 1.67 22.09 9.84
C THR A 72 2.30 21.24 10.93
N ILE A 73 2.73 20.02 10.59
CA ILE A 73 3.26 19.06 11.55
C ILE A 73 4.75 18.80 11.30
N ARG A 74 5.48 18.59 12.40
CA ARG A 74 6.90 18.25 12.38
C ARG A 74 7.11 16.79 11.96
N LEU A 75 8.37 16.39 11.73
CA LEU A 75 8.70 15.04 11.27
C LEU A 75 8.19 13.98 12.23
N GLU A 76 8.44 14.15 13.53
CA GLU A 76 8.02 13.21 14.57
C GLU A 76 6.49 13.09 14.68
N GLU A 77 5.76 14.16 14.40
CA GLU A 77 4.29 14.13 14.35
C GLU A 77 3.78 13.41 13.09
N LYS A 78 4.49 13.54 11.95
CA LYS A 78 4.21 12.76 10.73
C LYS A 78 4.45 11.27 10.97
N GLN A 79 5.57 10.92 11.62
CA GLN A 79 5.91 9.54 11.96
C GLN A 79 4.87 8.93 12.93
N ALA A 80 4.46 9.68 13.96
CA ALA A 80 3.40 9.26 14.87
C ALA A 80 2.05 9.07 14.15
N ALA A 81 1.71 10.00 13.24
CA ALA A 81 0.52 9.87 12.41
C ALA A 81 0.62 8.66 11.48
N ALA A 82 1.76 8.42 10.84
CA ALA A 82 1.98 7.23 10.02
C ALA A 82 1.78 5.95 10.82
N ALA A 83 2.38 5.85 12.02
CA ALA A 83 2.23 4.69 12.90
C ALA A 83 0.77 4.43 13.27
N THR A 84 0.05 5.47 13.68
CA THR A 84 -1.36 5.37 14.09
C THR A 84 -2.27 5.02 12.91
N GLY A 85 -2.09 5.70 11.78
CA GLY A 85 -2.94 5.50 10.61
C GLY A 85 -2.64 4.22 9.84
N GLN A 86 -1.43 3.66 9.97
CA GLN A 86 -1.09 2.39 9.31
C GLN A 86 -1.91 1.22 9.86
N VAL A 87 -2.29 1.24 11.13
CA VAL A 87 -3.15 0.21 11.73
C VAL A 87 -4.52 0.21 11.06
N GLU A 88 -5.15 1.40 10.92
CA GLU A 88 -6.44 1.53 10.23
C GLU A 88 -6.33 1.16 8.75
N LEU A 89 -5.29 1.65 8.06
CA LEU A 89 -5.08 1.37 6.63
C LEU A 89 -4.97 -0.13 6.37
N ALA A 90 -4.18 -0.84 7.19
CA ALA A 90 -4.01 -2.28 7.07
C ALA A 90 -5.33 -3.03 7.31
N GLN A 91 -6.10 -2.61 8.31
CA GLN A 91 -7.41 -3.18 8.61
C GLN A 91 -8.39 -2.98 7.44
N LEU A 92 -8.47 -1.75 6.90
CA LEU A 92 -9.36 -1.43 5.77
C LEU A 92 -9.07 -2.29 4.54
N TRP A 93 -7.78 -2.51 4.20
CA TRP A 93 -7.41 -3.39 3.10
C TRP A 93 -7.69 -4.85 3.42
N SER A 94 -7.45 -5.28 4.66
CA SER A 94 -7.75 -6.65 5.10
C SER A 94 -9.24 -6.95 4.98
N GLU A 95 -10.11 -6.04 5.44
CA GLU A 95 -11.56 -6.16 5.34
C GLU A 95 -12.03 -6.17 3.88
N ALA A 96 -11.57 -5.19 3.07
CA ALA A 96 -11.99 -5.08 1.67
C ALA A 96 -11.62 -6.32 0.84
N LEU A 97 -10.42 -6.87 1.05
CA LEU A 97 -9.97 -8.08 0.35
C LEU A 97 -10.65 -9.35 0.90
N ALA A 98 -10.93 -9.41 2.20
CA ALA A 98 -11.64 -10.53 2.81
C ALA A 98 -13.09 -10.65 2.32
N ASP A 99 -13.77 -9.53 2.07
CA ASP A 99 -15.11 -9.50 1.46
C ASP A 99 -15.13 -10.20 0.08
N GLU A 100 -13.99 -10.23 -0.62
CA GLU A 100 -13.80 -10.89 -1.92
C GLU A 100 -13.12 -12.28 -1.81
N GLY A 101 -12.98 -12.81 -0.60
CA GLY A 101 -12.36 -14.12 -0.34
C GLY A 101 -10.82 -14.13 -0.45
N LEU A 102 -10.18 -12.97 -0.50
CA LEU A 102 -8.73 -12.81 -0.56
C LEU A 102 -8.14 -12.46 0.82
N ARG A 103 -6.86 -12.78 0.99
CA ARG A 103 -6.10 -12.42 2.20
C ARG A 103 -5.11 -11.31 1.91
N ALA A 104 -5.02 -10.34 2.79
CA ALA A 104 -4.01 -9.28 2.74
C ALA A 104 -2.75 -9.68 3.54
N GLY A 105 -1.57 -9.31 3.05
CA GLY A 105 -0.31 -9.40 3.77
C GLY A 105 0.36 -8.03 3.81
N GLN A 106 0.46 -7.40 4.99
CA GLN A 106 1.10 -6.09 5.11
C GLN A 106 2.62 -6.22 5.03
N ILE A 107 3.25 -5.35 4.22
CA ILE A 107 4.69 -5.17 4.13
C ILE A 107 5.01 -3.68 4.25
N LEU A 108 5.94 -3.34 5.14
CA LEU A 108 6.48 -2.00 5.26
C LEU A 108 7.94 -2.00 4.84
N LEU A 109 8.28 -1.15 3.88
CA LEU A 109 9.62 -1.04 3.31
C LEU A 109 10.20 0.35 3.56
N ALA A 110 11.40 0.41 4.06
CA ALA A 110 12.22 1.63 4.04
C ALA A 110 13.00 1.72 2.71
N PRO A 111 13.48 2.89 2.29
CA PRO A 111 14.28 3.04 1.07
C PRO A 111 15.46 2.07 1.01
N GLU A 112 16.15 1.85 2.13
CA GLU A 112 17.29 0.95 2.25
C GLU A 112 16.94 -0.52 1.96
N ASP A 113 15.68 -0.92 2.17
CA ASP A 113 15.21 -2.28 1.91
C ASP A 113 15.15 -2.57 0.41
N THR A 114 15.09 -1.54 -0.42
CA THR A 114 15.12 -1.65 -1.88
C THR A 114 16.52 -1.41 -2.47
N GLU A 115 17.42 -0.75 -1.74
CA GLU A 115 18.75 -0.33 -2.21
C GLU A 115 19.86 -1.27 -1.76
N THR A 116 19.77 -1.78 -0.54
CA THR A 116 20.77 -2.71 0.00
C THR A 116 20.51 -4.12 -0.47
N ARG A 117 21.46 -4.72 -1.18
CA ARG A 117 21.31 -6.05 -1.82
C ARG A 117 20.72 -7.13 -0.89
N ARG A 118 21.22 -7.23 0.34
CA ARG A 118 20.75 -8.26 1.30
C ARG A 118 19.28 -8.03 1.67
N ARG A 119 18.91 -6.79 1.97
CA ARG A 119 17.54 -6.41 2.33
C ARG A 119 16.59 -6.58 1.14
N HIS A 120 17.03 -6.17 -0.04
CA HIS A 120 16.31 -6.35 -1.30
C HIS A 120 15.96 -7.83 -1.56
N ILE A 121 16.95 -8.74 -1.45
CA ILE A 121 16.72 -10.18 -1.65
C ILE A 121 15.73 -10.71 -0.62
N ASN A 122 15.84 -10.29 0.64
CA ASN A 122 14.92 -10.72 1.70
C ASN A 122 13.49 -10.20 1.48
N ALA A 123 13.33 -8.92 1.17
CA ALA A 123 12.03 -8.33 0.87
C ALA A 123 11.37 -9.01 -0.35
N ARG A 124 12.13 -9.23 -1.43
CA ARG A 124 11.67 -9.97 -2.60
C ARG A 124 11.20 -11.39 -2.24
N ALA A 125 11.98 -12.12 -1.46
CA ALA A 125 11.62 -13.49 -1.06
C ALA A 125 10.31 -13.50 -0.25
N THR A 126 10.13 -12.57 0.67
CA THR A 126 8.90 -12.44 1.46
C THR A 126 7.69 -12.12 0.57
N ILE A 127 7.83 -11.16 -0.36
CA ILE A 127 6.76 -10.82 -1.31
C ILE A 127 6.41 -12.04 -2.17
N GLN A 128 7.43 -12.73 -2.71
CA GLN A 128 7.21 -13.91 -3.54
C GLN A 128 6.48 -15.00 -2.76
N THR A 129 6.87 -15.27 -1.52
CA THR A 129 6.20 -16.28 -0.67
C THR A 129 4.73 -15.92 -0.44
N LEU A 130 4.39 -14.64 -0.19
CA LEU A 130 3.00 -14.22 -0.04
C LEU A 130 2.20 -14.48 -1.32
N LEU A 131 2.77 -14.10 -2.48
CA LEU A 131 2.12 -14.32 -3.78
C LEU A 131 1.91 -15.81 -4.09
N ASP A 132 2.88 -16.66 -3.77
CA ASP A 132 2.79 -18.10 -3.97
C ASP A 132 1.76 -18.76 -3.05
N LEU A 133 1.51 -18.16 -1.88
CA LEU A 133 0.45 -18.56 -0.94
C LEU A 133 -0.93 -17.97 -1.29
N GLY A 134 -1.07 -17.25 -2.40
CA GLY A 134 -2.32 -16.60 -2.82
C GLY A 134 -2.73 -15.45 -1.93
N VAL A 135 -1.78 -14.81 -1.25
CA VAL A 135 -1.99 -13.61 -0.43
C VAL A 135 -1.69 -12.37 -1.27
N VAL A 136 -2.50 -11.34 -1.16
CA VAL A 136 -2.28 -10.05 -1.79
C VAL A 136 -1.35 -9.19 -0.91
N PRO A 137 -0.08 -8.95 -1.32
CA PRO A 137 0.79 -8.05 -0.57
C PRO A 137 0.28 -6.62 -0.65
N VAL A 138 0.07 -5.98 0.50
CA VAL A 138 -0.22 -4.55 0.63
C VAL A 138 1.03 -3.88 1.17
N VAL A 139 1.74 -3.20 0.30
CA VAL A 139 3.04 -2.58 0.58
C VAL A 139 2.85 -1.09 0.83
N ASN A 140 3.52 -0.56 1.83
CA ASN A 140 3.66 0.87 2.07
C ASN A 140 5.10 1.19 2.49
N GLU A 141 5.44 2.47 2.46
CA GLU A 141 6.69 2.94 3.04
C GLU A 141 6.64 2.84 4.57
N ASN A 142 7.78 2.49 5.19
CA ASN A 142 7.92 2.50 6.64
C ASN A 142 8.26 3.92 7.14
N ASP A 143 7.26 4.78 7.10
CA ASP A 143 7.39 6.19 7.51
C ASP A 143 7.79 6.37 8.98
N THR A 144 7.69 5.32 9.80
CA THR A 144 7.99 5.43 11.25
C THR A 144 9.48 5.48 11.57
N VAL A 145 10.32 4.99 10.67
CA VAL A 145 11.79 4.93 10.85
C VAL A 145 12.56 5.73 9.80
N THR A 146 11.85 6.34 8.86
CA THR A 146 12.45 7.15 7.80
C THR A 146 13.00 8.45 8.38
N THR A 147 14.32 8.65 8.26
CA THR A 147 15.02 9.85 8.74
C THR A 147 14.99 11.00 7.75
N TYR A 148 14.62 10.74 6.50
CA TYR A 148 14.46 11.74 5.46
C TYR A 148 13.11 12.43 5.57
N GLU A 149 13.03 13.70 5.14
CA GLU A 149 11.73 14.36 5.00
C GLU A 149 10.81 13.50 4.13
N ILE A 150 9.64 13.14 4.68
CA ILE A 150 8.60 12.41 3.94
C ILE A 150 8.13 13.31 2.81
N ARG A 151 8.50 12.98 1.57
CA ARG A 151 8.24 13.78 0.38
C ARG A 151 7.03 13.24 -0.38
N PHE A 152 6.38 14.15 -1.10
CA PHE A 152 5.32 13.76 -2.04
C PHE A 152 5.92 12.91 -3.18
N GLY A 153 5.33 11.74 -3.44
CA GLY A 153 5.78 10.85 -4.53
C GLY A 153 6.70 9.70 -4.09
N ASP A 154 7.01 9.55 -2.80
CA ASP A 154 7.88 8.46 -2.33
C ASP A 154 7.26 7.08 -2.66
N ASN A 155 5.95 6.91 -2.52
CA ASN A 155 5.27 5.68 -2.92
C ASN A 155 5.24 5.44 -4.45
N ASP A 156 5.43 6.44 -5.30
CA ASP A 156 5.58 6.23 -6.76
C ASP A 156 6.93 5.60 -7.06
N ARG A 157 8.00 6.06 -6.38
CA ARG A 157 9.34 5.47 -6.45
C ARG A 157 9.35 4.07 -5.86
N LEU A 158 8.70 3.87 -4.71
CA LEU A 158 8.55 2.56 -4.09
C LEU A 158 7.84 1.59 -5.04
N ALA A 159 6.75 2.01 -5.68
CA ALA A 159 6.02 1.18 -6.63
C ALA A 159 6.88 0.74 -7.81
N ALA A 160 7.65 1.67 -8.39
CA ALA A 160 8.58 1.36 -9.47
C ALA A 160 9.68 0.37 -9.03
N ARG A 161 10.25 0.57 -7.83
CA ARG A 161 11.26 -0.33 -7.26
C ARG A 161 10.71 -1.72 -6.96
N VAL A 162 9.51 -1.79 -6.36
CA VAL A 162 8.84 -3.08 -6.08
C VAL A 162 8.49 -3.79 -7.39
N ALA A 163 7.97 -3.08 -8.40
CA ALA A 163 7.68 -3.67 -9.69
C ALA A 163 8.93 -4.24 -10.39
N ALA A 164 10.08 -3.59 -10.23
CA ALA A 164 11.35 -4.08 -10.75
C ALA A 164 11.95 -5.23 -9.91
N MET A 165 11.56 -5.34 -8.63
CA MET A 165 12.06 -6.34 -7.70
C MET A 165 11.41 -7.71 -7.93
N VAL A 166 10.12 -7.74 -8.29
CA VAL A 166 9.27 -8.96 -8.34
C VAL A 166 8.93 -9.41 -9.79
#